data_05fa36f2af4576a9e1895537ed11204a
#
_entry.id   05fa36f2af4576a9e1895537ed11204a
#
_cell.length_a   1.000
_cell.length_b   1.000
_cell.length_c   1.000
_cell.angle_alpha   90.00
_cell.angle_beta   90.00
_cell.angle_gamma   90.00
#
_symmetry.space_group_name_H-M   'P 1'
#
loop_
_entity.id
_entity.type
_entity.pdbx_description
1 polymer ?
#
loop_
_entity_poly.entity_id
_entity_poly.type
_entity_poly.pdbx_seq_one_letter_code
_entity_poly.pdbx_strand_id
1 'polypeptide(L)'
;MTGRTRAQVEAEEVAFFDRYYQSRAYNDLGWRLRIDREVRNIQRVAGHRKIRRVLSLGCGDGQFETALAPHVGHVTALDISPQAIELARRQVAIAGVTNVDFRCQPLAELEWDTGFDAVVCLAFLHHLRPTDLPEILRTACRALAPGGFFYSQDPNAHGALRWLGRRTYGANYHQYHSPDERELAPAELRADLHAAGFGQVQLGYIDVTLIPALFILRNGPSSLLRLCRPFDWLWCHSPVARWASGFYAVGRR
;
A
#
# COMPACT_ATOMS: atom_id res chain seq x y z
N MET A 1 5.79 4.96 28.33
CA MET A 1 5.00 5.10 27.08
C MET A 1 4.37 6.47 27.12
N THR A 2 4.84 7.38 26.29
CA THR A 2 4.40 8.77 26.23
C THR A 2 2.96 8.82 25.73
N GLY A 3 2.06 9.40 26.55
CA GLY A 3 0.64 9.46 26.24
C GLY A 3 0.30 10.47 25.13
N ARG A 4 0.81 10.23 23.91
CA ARG A 4 0.41 11.03 22.72
C ARG A 4 -1.06 10.81 22.42
N THR A 5 -1.80 11.89 22.20
CA THR A 5 -3.18 11.83 21.73
C THR A 5 -3.22 11.41 20.26
N ARG A 6 -4.38 10.94 19.79
CA ARG A 6 -4.59 10.62 18.38
C ARG A 6 -4.28 11.81 17.46
N ALA A 7 -4.75 13.01 17.80
CA ALA A 7 -4.50 14.22 17.03
C ALA A 7 -3.01 14.59 16.95
N GLN A 8 -2.23 14.34 18.02
CA GLN A 8 -0.79 14.56 17.98
C GLN A 8 -0.08 13.58 17.03
N VAL A 9 -0.47 12.30 17.05
CA VAL A 9 0.08 11.29 16.14
C VAL A 9 -0.26 11.63 14.69
N GLU A 10 -1.50 11.96 14.38
CA GLU A 10 -1.94 12.37 13.05
C GLU A 10 -1.17 13.61 12.54
N ALA A 11 -0.96 14.60 13.40
CA ALA A 11 -0.18 15.80 13.03
C ALA A 11 1.30 15.48 12.75
N GLU A 12 1.92 14.58 13.51
CA GLU A 12 3.29 14.11 13.28
C GLU A 12 3.42 13.35 11.95
N GLU A 13 2.46 12.48 11.64
CA GLU A 13 2.40 11.75 10.37
C GLU A 13 2.23 12.70 9.18
N VAL A 14 1.29 13.66 9.25
CA VAL A 14 1.12 14.70 8.22
C VAL A 14 2.43 15.44 7.99
N ALA A 15 3.09 15.92 9.04
CA ALA A 15 4.35 16.66 8.93
C ALA A 15 5.49 15.81 8.35
N PHE A 16 5.50 14.51 8.63
CA PHE A 16 6.46 13.58 8.05
C PHE A 16 6.21 13.41 6.54
N PHE A 17 4.99 13.08 6.13
CA PHE A 17 4.65 12.83 4.74
C PHE A 17 4.72 14.08 3.88
N ASP A 18 4.34 15.25 4.38
CA ASP A 18 4.49 16.51 3.65
C ASP A 18 5.97 16.76 3.29
N ARG A 19 6.90 16.56 4.24
CA ARG A 19 8.34 16.65 3.95
C ARG A 19 8.81 15.56 2.99
N TYR A 20 8.33 14.34 3.14
CA TYR A 20 8.67 13.22 2.27
C TYR A 20 8.29 13.52 0.81
N TYR A 21 7.07 13.99 0.58
CA TYR A 21 6.59 14.31 -0.77
C TYR A 21 7.25 15.54 -1.37
N GLN A 22 7.68 16.52 -0.58
CA GLN A 22 8.47 17.67 -1.05
C GLN A 22 9.87 17.25 -1.54
N SER A 23 10.48 16.25 -0.93
CA SER A 23 11.85 15.81 -1.22
C SER A 23 11.94 14.72 -2.29
N ARG A 24 10.83 14.12 -2.70
CA ARG A 24 10.80 12.94 -3.56
C ARG A 24 11.07 13.28 -5.04
N ALA A 25 12.06 12.59 -5.63
CA ALA A 25 12.29 12.63 -7.08
C ALA A 25 11.30 11.71 -7.81
N TYR A 26 10.44 12.30 -8.64
CA TYR A 26 9.27 11.67 -9.29
C TYR A 26 9.60 10.82 -10.52
N ASN A 27 10.58 9.99 -10.58
CA ASN A 27 10.80 9.13 -11.76
C ASN A 27 11.57 7.84 -11.46
N ASP A 28 11.22 7.15 -10.39
CA ASP A 28 11.82 5.86 -10.13
C ASP A 28 11.11 4.76 -10.95
N LEU A 29 11.84 4.16 -11.89
CA LEU A 29 11.37 3.01 -12.67
C LEU A 29 10.95 1.84 -11.76
N GLY A 30 11.66 1.64 -10.65
CA GLY A 30 11.32 0.59 -9.70
C GLY A 30 9.93 0.78 -9.10
N TRP A 31 9.58 2.02 -8.78
CA TRP A 31 8.25 2.36 -8.29
C TRP A 31 7.16 2.11 -9.34
N ARG A 32 7.40 2.54 -10.58
CA ARG A 32 6.46 2.26 -11.69
C ARG A 32 6.25 0.77 -11.92
N LEU A 33 7.31 -0.03 -11.90
CA LEU A 33 7.20 -1.50 -12.05
C LEU A 33 6.37 -2.14 -10.93
N ARG A 34 6.45 -1.59 -9.72
CA ARG A 34 5.63 -2.04 -8.57
C ARG A 34 4.18 -1.64 -8.77
N ILE A 35 3.88 -0.39 -9.11
CA ILE A 35 2.52 0.08 -9.40
C ILE A 35 1.86 -0.78 -10.48
N ASP A 36 2.53 -0.99 -11.60
CA ASP A 36 2.03 -1.84 -12.70
C ASP A 36 1.74 -3.28 -12.24
N ARG A 37 2.53 -3.80 -11.32
CA ARG A 37 2.28 -5.13 -10.73
C ARG A 37 1.01 -5.12 -9.88
N GLU A 38 0.84 -4.11 -9.02
CA GLU A 38 -0.32 -4.02 -8.14
C GLU A 38 -1.61 -3.85 -8.93
N VAL A 39 -1.62 -3.02 -9.98
CA VAL A 39 -2.77 -2.92 -10.90
C VAL A 39 -3.12 -4.28 -11.50
N ARG A 40 -2.12 -5.02 -12.02
CA ARG A 40 -2.35 -6.38 -12.56
C ARG A 40 -2.83 -7.37 -11.49
N ASN A 41 -2.34 -7.27 -10.27
CA ASN A 41 -2.78 -8.13 -9.17
C ASN A 41 -4.25 -7.88 -8.83
N ILE A 42 -4.66 -6.61 -8.74
CA ILE A 42 -6.05 -6.23 -8.50
C ILE A 42 -6.97 -6.72 -9.61
N GLN A 43 -6.57 -6.56 -10.89
CA GLN A 43 -7.32 -7.09 -12.02
C GLN A 43 -7.44 -8.63 -11.96
N ARG A 44 -6.36 -9.33 -11.58
CA ARG A 44 -6.39 -10.80 -11.41
C ARG A 44 -7.31 -11.22 -10.27
N VAL A 45 -7.29 -10.51 -9.14
CA VAL A 45 -8.21 -10.75 -8.01
C VAL A 45 -9.67 -10.53 -8.40
N ALA A 46 -9.94 -9.50 -9.19
CA ALA A 46 -11.29 -9.23 -9.73
C ALA A 46 -11.75 -10.31 -10.72
N GLY A 47 -10.83 -10.94 -11.45
CA GLY A 47 -11.14 -11.93 -12.50
C GLY A 47 -11.96 -11.30 -13.62
N HIS A 48 -13.15 -11.85 -13.87
CA HIS A 48 -14.07 -11.32 -14.91
C HIS A 48 -15.03 -10.24 -14.41
N ARG A 49 -15.00 -9.92 -13.12
CA ARG A 49 -15.88 -8.88 -12.54
C ARG A 49 -15.39 -7.50 -12.91
N LYS A 50 -16.31 -6.66 -13.39
CA LYS A 50 -16.01 -5.22 -13.56
C LYS A 50 -15.93 -4.56 -12.19
N ILE A 51 -14.83 -3.89 -11.91
CA ILE A 51 -14.66 -3.05 -10.74
C ILE A 51 -15.24 -1.68 -11.07
N ARG A 52 -16.40 -1.35 -10.50
CA ARG A 52 -17.08 -0.08 -10.77
C ARG A 52 -16.66 1.00 -9.78
N ARG A 53 -16.58 0.65 -8.50
CA ARG A 53 -16.27 1.58 -7.40
C ARG A 53 -15.12 1.05 -6.57
N VAL A 54 -14.07 1.84 -6.46
CA VAL A 54 -12.89 1.56 -5.63
C VAL A 54 -12.79 2.60 -4.54
N LEU A 55 -12.49 2.18 -3.32
CA LEU A 55 -12.04 3.03 -2.23
C LEU A 55 -10.54 2.78 -2.01
N SER A 56 -9.70 3.81 -2.15
CA SER A 56 -8.27 3.76 -1.88
C SER A 56 -7.93 4.50 -0.59
N LEU A 57 -7.27 3.81 0.33
CA LEU A 57 -6.87 4.32 1.64
C LEU A 57 -5.37 4.58 1.68
N GLY A 58 -4.97 5.81 2.03
CA GLY A 58 -3.57 6.23 2.01
C GLY A 58 -3.02 6.32 0.59
N CYS A 59 -3.67 7.12 -0.28
CA CYS A 59 -3.34 7.19 -1.70
C CYS A 59 -2.02 7.91 -2.00
N GLY A 60 -1.47 8.65 -1.03
CA GLY A 60 -0.26 9.42 -1.23
C GLY A 60 -0.35 10.37 -2.42
N ASP A 61 0.66 10.35 -3.26
CA ASP A 61 0.77 11.21 -4.45
C ASP A 61 -0.09 10.76 -5.66
N GLY A 62 -0.96 9.76 -5.49
CA GLY A 62 -1.95 9.34 -6.48
C GLY A 62 -1.40 8.60 -7.70
N GLN A 63 -0.14 8.19 -7.70
CA GLN A 63 0.44 7.47 -8.85
C GLN A 63 -0.24 6.12 -9.10
N PHE A 64 -0.58 5.40 -8.04
CA PHE A 64 -1.28 4.13 -8.14
C PHE A 64 -2.72 4.33 -8.64
N GLU A 65 -3.45 5.29 -8.10
CA GLU A 65 -4.83 5.61 -8.50
C GLU A 65 -4.87 6.06 -9.95
N THR A 66 -3.91 6.88 -10.39
CA THR A 66 -3.75 7.30 -11.80
C THR A 66 -3.57 6.09 -12.72
N ALA A 67 -2.76 5.12 -12.31
CA ALA A 67 -2.53 3.90 -13.10
C ALA A 67 -3.71 2.92 -13.04
N LEU A 68 -4.46 2.88 -11.94
CA LEU A 68 -5.63 2.02 -11.76
C LEU A 68 -6.86 2.55 -12.51
N ALA A 69 -7.04 3.87 -12.56
CA ALA A 69 -8.24 4.54 -13.07
C ALA A 69 -8.71 4.07 -14.46
N PRO A 70 -7.83 3.81 -15.45
CA PRO A 70 -8.25 3.30 -16.76
C PRO A 70 -8.91 1.92 -16.74
N HIS A 71 -8.78 1.18 -15.64
CA HIS A 71 -9.22 -0.20 -15.48
C HIS A 71 -10.48 -0.35 -14.61
N VAL A 72 -10.98 0.76 -14.03
CA VAL A 72 -12.12 0.76 -13.11
C VAL A 72 -13.10 1.87 -13.43
N GLY A 73 -14.32 1.81 -12.88
CA GLY A 73 -15.33 2.84 -13.11
C GLY A 73 -15.01 4.15 -12.41
N HIS A 74 -14.75 4.11 -11.11
CA HIS A 74 -14.45 5.30 -10.29
C HIS A 74 -13.60 4.94 -9.08
N VAL A 75 -12.68 5.82 -8.71
CA VAL A 75 -11.85 5.71 -7.51
C VAL A 75 -12.15 6.86 -6.56
N THR A 76 -12.52 6.57 -5.33
CA THR A 76 -12.49 7.52 -4.21
C THR A 76 -11.22 7.26 -3.43
N ALA A 77 -10.33 8.25 -3.36
CA ALA A 77 -9.00 8.10 -2.79
C ALA A 77 -8.78 9.07 -1.63
N LEU A 78 -8.24 8.57 -0.54
CA LEU A 78 -8.08 9.30 0.73
C LEU A 78 -6.63 9.34 1.15
N ASP A 79 -6.19 10.50 1.62
CA ASP A 79 -4.92 10.66 2.33
C ASP A 79 -5.05 11.75 3.39
N ILE A 80 -4.22 11.70 4.41
CA ILE A 80 -4.19 12.70 5.48
C ILE A 80 -3.31 13.91 5.13
N SER A 81 -2.36 13.75 4.19
CA SER A 81 -1.40 14.79 3.79
C SER A 81 -2.00 15.71 2.71
N PRO A 82 -2.18 17.02 3.01
CA PRO A 82 -2.60 17.99 1.99
C PRO A 82 -1.62 18.06 0.81
N GLN A 83 -0.33 17.96 1.08
CA GLN A 83 0.72 17.97 0.06
C GLN A 83 0.61 16.77 -0.89
N ALA A 84 0.36 15.57 -0.34
CA ALA A 84 0.14 14.37 -1.14
C ALA A 84 -1.08 14.53 -2.06
N ILE A 85 -2.20 15.02 -1.53
CA ILE A 85 -3.44 15.25 -2.30
C ILE A 85 -3.25 16.29 -3.41
N GLU A 86 -2.49 17.35 -3.16
CA GLU A 86 -2.19 18.33 -4.20
C GLU A 86 -1.39 17.69 -5.34
N LEU A 87 -0.38 16.90 -5.03
CA LEU A 87 0.41 16.16 -6.00
C LEU A 87 -0.44 15.16 -6.77
N ALA A 88 -1.32 14.41 -6.08
CA ALA A 88 -2.21 13.44 -6.69
C ALA A 88 -3.16 14.09 -7.71
N ARG A 89 -3.74 15.25 -7.39
CA ARG A 89 -4.58 16.02 -8.31
C ARG A 89 -3.81 16.50 -9.54
N ARG A 90 -2.55 16.93 -9.38
CA ARG A 90 -1.68 17.27 -10.50
C ARG A 90 -1.37 16.06 -11.39
N GLN A 91 -1.12 14.90 -10.79
CA GLN A 91 -0.81 13.67 -11.52
C GLN A 91 -1.97 13.25 -12.44
N VAL A 92 -3.21 13.19 -11.93
CA VAL A 92 -4.37 12.82 -12.73
C VAL A 92 -4.67 13.85 -13.82
N ALA A 93 -4.46 15.16 -13.54
CA ALA A 93 -4.63 16.22 -14.54
C ALA A 93 -3.64 16.08 -15.70
N ILE A 94 -2.35 15.80 -15.41
CA ILE A 94 -1.31 15.57 -16.44
C ILE A 94 -1.63 14.30 -17.25
N ALA A 95 -2.15 13.26 -16.58
CA ALA A 95 -2.49 11.99 -17.23
C ALA A 95 -3.84 12.02 -17.98
N GLY A 96 -4.62 13.11 -17.87
CA GLY A 96 -5.96 13.20 -18.46
C GLY A 96 -6.99 12.26 -17.84
N VAL A 97 -6.77 11.84 -16.58
CA VAL A 97 -7.66 10.95 -15.83
C VAL A 97 -8.75 11.79 -15.14
N THR A 98 -10.01 11.38 -15.26
CA THR A 98 -11.17 12.15 -14.76
C THR A 98 -12.05 11.38 -13.77
N ASN A 99 -11.78 10.10 -13.55
CA ASN A 99 -12.60 9.22 -12.71
C ASN A 99 -11.97 8.92 -11.36
N VAL A 100 -11.19 9.86 -10.80
CA VAL A 100 -10.61 9.76 -9.45
C VAL A 100 -11.02 11.00 -8.64
N ASP A 101 -11.59 10.77 -7.46
CA ASP A 101 -11.93 11.81 -6.46
C ASP A 101 -10.96 11.71 -5.27
N PHE A 102 -10.11 12.72 -5.10
CA PHE A 102 -9.15 12.80 -4.00
C PHE A 102 -9.68 13.64 -2.84
N ARG A 103 -9.66 13.06 -1.63
CA ARG A 103 -10.10 13.72 -0.39
C ARG A 103 -8.96 13.75 0.62
N CYS A 104 -8.72 14.96 1.17
CA CYS A 104 -7.77 15.14 2.25
C CYS A 104 -8.53 15.09 3.58
N GLN A 105 -8.50 13.93 4.24
CA GLN A 105 -9.16 13.77 5.54
C GLN A 105 -8.61 12.56 6.30
N PRO A 106 -8.63 12.61 7.66
CA PRO A 106 -8.35 11.45 8.49
C PRO A 106 -9.38 10.35 8.28
N LEU A 107 -8.98 9.09 8.37
CA LEU A 107 -9.89 7.94 8.27
C LEU A 107 -10.97 7.94 9.35
N ALA A 108 -10.68 8.54 10.52
CA ALA A 108 -11.63 8.65 11.62
C ALA A 108 -12.85 9.53 11.30
N GLU A 109 -12.66 10.49 10.41
CA GLU A 109 -13.69 11.43 9.98
C GLU A 109 -14.43 10.96 8.72
N LEU A 110 -14.03 9.82 8.18
CA LEU A 110 -14.64 9.29 6.99
C LEU A 110 -16.04 8.75 7.30
N GLU A 111 -17.04 9.37 6.71
CA GLU A 111 -18.35 8.73 6.53
C GLU A 111 -18.20 7.65 5.48
N TRP A 112 -18.09 6.41 5.96
CA TRP A 112 -17.83 5.26 5.10
C TRP A 112 -19.08 4.93 4.28
N ASP A 113 -19.07 5.33 3.03
CA ASP A 113 -20.03 4.87 2.04
C ASP A 113 -19.91 3.34 1.84
N THR A 114 -20.95 2.72 1.32
CA THR A 114 -20.99 1.27 1.09
C THR A 114 -21.13 0.96 -0.40
N GLY A 115 -20.96 -0.31 -0.76
CA GLY A 115 -21.13 -0.76 -2.12
C GLY A 115 -19.88 -0.60 -3.00
N PHE A 116 -18.69 -0.58 -2.40
CA PHE A 116 -17.44 -0.66 -3.15
C PHE A 116 -17.17 -2.08 -3.62
N ASP A 117 -16.75 -2.23 -4.88
CA ASP A 117 -16.31 -3.52 -5.42
C ASP A 117 -14.91 -3.90 -4.89
N ALA A 118 -14.08 -2.89 -4.60
CA ALA A 118 -12.79 -3.07 -4.00
C ALA A 118 -12.46 -1.97 -2.99
N VAL A 119 -11.83 -2.33 -1.88
CA VAL A 119 -11.12 -1.42 -0.97
C VAL A 119 -9.64 -1.76 -1.08
N VAL A 120 -8.81 -0.79 -1.41
CA VAL A 120 -7.38 -0.99 -1.66
C VAL A 120 -6.53 -0.09 -0.76
N CYS A 121 -5.39 -0.59 -0.32
CA CYS A 121 -4.40 0.19 0.41
C CYS A 121 -2.99 -0.33 0.13
N LEU A 122 -2.12 0.55 -0.37
CA LEU A 122 -0.76 0.20 -0.74
C LEU A 122 0.23 0.93 0.16
N ALA A 123 1.09 0.17 0.84
CA ALA A 123 2.08 0.69 1.77
C ALA A 123 1.45 1.63 2.82
N PHE A 124 0.31 1.22 3.38
CA PHE A 124 -0.48 2.06 4.26
C PHE A 124 -0.77 1.44 5.63
N LEU A 125 -1.14 0.15 5.70
CA LEU A 125 -1.57 -0.45 6.97
C LEU A 125 -0.47 -0.43 8.05
N HIS A 126 0.78 -0.46 7.64
CA HIS A 126 1.93 -0.43 8.54
C HIS A 126 2.15 0.94 9.22
N HIS A 127 1.47 2.00 8.77
CA HIS A 127 1.44 3.32 9.43
C HIS A 127 0.30 3.44 10.45
N LEU A 128 -0.64 2.48 10.46
CA LEU A 128 -1.76 2.52 11.41
C LEU A 128 -1.33 2.03 12.79
N ARG A 129 -1.80 2.71 13.83
CA ARG A 129 -1.61 2.23 15.20
C ARG A 129 -2.23 0.85 15.38
N PRO A 130 -1.62 -0.04 16.19
CA PRO A 130 -2.19 -1.35 16.47
C PRO A 130 -3.63 -1.31 16.98
N THR A 131 -4.00 -0.25 17.70
CA THR A 131 -5.34 -0.02 18.25
C THR A 131 -6.38 0.33 17.19
N ASP A 132 -5.98 0.96 16.09
CA ASP A 132 -6.89 1.47 15.06
C ASP A 132 -7.10 0.45 13.92
N LEU A 133 -6.09 -0.38 13.65
CA LEU A 133 -6.12 -1.35 12.55
C LEU A 133 -7.36 -2.25 12.57
N PRO A 134 -7.78 -2.87 13.72
CA PRO A 134 -8.94 -3.77 13.73
C PRO A 134 -10.24 -3.07 13.35
N GLU A 135 -10.42 -1.81 13.73
CA GLU A 135 -11.63 -1.05 13.39
C GLU A 135 -11.65 -0.66 11.92
N ILE A 136 -10.51 -0.20 11.39
CA ILE A 136 -10.36 0.15 9.98
C ILE A 136 -10.65 -1.06 9.10
N LEU A 137 -10.11 -2.24 9.43
CA LEU A 137 -10.36 -3.47 8.68
C LEU A 137 -11.85 -3.89 8.73
N ARG A 138 -12.49 -3.80 9.90
CA ARG A 138 -13.95 -4.08 10.04
C ARG A 138 -14.77 -3.10 9.17
N THR A 139 -14.41 -1.82 9.18
CA THR A 139 -15.12 -0.81 8.41
C THR A 139 -14.89 -0.99 6.92
N ALA A 140 -13.66 -1.33 6.50
CA ALA A 140 -13.36 -1.70 5.11
C ALA A 140 -14.20 -2.92 4.65
N CYS A 141 -14.35 -3.93 5.52
CA CYS A 141 -15.20 -5.10 5.22
C CYS A 141 -16.67 -4.69 5.04
N ARG A 142 -17.19 -3.80 5.91
CA ARG A 142 -18.59 -3.31 5.79
C ARG A 142 -18.82 -2.44 4.55
N ALA A 143 -17.83 -1.66 4.13
CA ALA A 143 -17.89 -0.79 2.96
C ALA A 143 -17.99 -1.58 1.63
N LEU A 144 -17.52 -2.81 1.61
CA LEU A 144 -17.55 -3.66 0.42
C LEU A 144 -18.99 -4.10 0.05
N ALA A 145 -19.27 -4.13 -1.23
CA ALA A 145 -20.44 -4.80 -1.78
C ALA A 145 -20.34 -6.33 -1.59
N PRO A 146 -21.47 -7.07 -1.62
CA PRO A 146 -21.43 -8.53 -1.65
C PRO A 146 -20.53 -9.07 -2.76
N GLY A 147 -19.55 -9.91 -2.37
CA GLY A 147 -18.52 -10.44 -3.25
C GLY A 147 -17.44 -9.43 -3.67
N GLY A 148 -17.41 -8.25 -3.07
CA GLY A 148 -16.29 -7.32 -3.16
C GLY A 148 -15.04 -7.84 -2.45
N PHE A 149 -13.91 -7.19 -2.65
CA PHE A 149 -12.65 -7.61 -2.05
C PHE A 149 -11.84 -6.45 -1.47
N PHE A 150 -11.12 -6.76 -0.43
CA PHE A 150 -10.07 -5.94 0.14
C PHE A 150 -8.72 -6.36 -0.44
N TYR A 151 -7.86 -5.41 -0.76
CA TYR A 151 -6.50 -5.64 -1.21
C TYR A 151 -5.54 -4.72 -0.46
N SER A 152 -4.56 -5.28 0.22
CA SER A 152 -3.45 -4.50 0.78
C SER A 152 -2.10 -5.00 0.28
N GLN A 153 -1.12 -4.10 0.24
CA GLN A 153 0.28 -4.42 0.00
C GLN A 153 1.12 -3.67 1.03
N ASP A 154 1.91 -4.40 1.80
CA ASP A 154 2.71 -3.84 2.88
C ASP A 154 4.10 -4.46 2.94
N PRO A 155 5.06 -3.78 3.60
CA PRO A 155 6.36 -4.35 3.91
C PRO A 155 6.24 -5.56 4.84
N ASN A 156 7.04 -6.61 4.57
CA ASN A 156 7.04 -7.85 5.33
C ASN A 156 8.00 -7.78 6.52
N ALA A 157 7.50 -7.94 7.73
CA ALA A 157 8.32 -8.00 8.96
C ALA A 157 9.42 -9.09 8.93
N HIS A 158 9.17 -10.18 8.22
CA HIS A 158 10.12 -11.29 8.08
C HIS A 158 11.04 -11.16 6.86
N GLY A 159 10.99 -10.02 6.15
CA GLY A 159 11.80 -9.79 4.95
C GLY A 159 13.30 -9.81 5.24
N ALA A 160 14.07 -10.55 4.42
CA ALA A 160 15.52 -10.70 4.60
C ALA A 160 16.25 -9.34 4.56
N LEU A 161 15.84 -8.41 3.70
CA LEU A 161 16.43 -7.07 3.65
C LEU A 161 16.14 -6.25 4.91
N ARG A 162 14.96 -6.40 5.50
CA ARG A 162 14.64 -5.73 6.77
C ARG A 162 15.47 -6.29 7.91
N TRP A 163 15.63 -7.60 7.96
CA TRP A 163 16.52 -8.24 8.93
C TRP A 163 17.96 -7.72 8.78
N LEU A 164 18.47 -7.65 7.55
CA LEU A 164 19.79 -7.09 7.27
C LEU A 164 19.89 -5.62 7.64
N GLY A 165 18.89 -4.81 7.27
CA GLY A 165 18.81 -3.39 7.60
C GLY A 165 18.85 -3.14 9.09
N ARG A 166 18.04 -3.83 9.89
CA ARG A 166 18.08 -3.74 11.35
C ARG A 166 19.46 -4.08 11.91
N ARG A 167 20.10 -5.11 11.35
CA ARG A 167 21.42 -5.54 11.81
C ARG A 167 22.56 -4.57 11.44
N THR A 168 22.47 -3.93 10.26
CA THR A 168 23.54 -3.03 9.75
C THR A 168 23.39 -1.60 10.25
N TYR A 169 22.17 -1.07 10.33
CA TYR A 169 21.91 0.31 10.75
C TYR A 169 21.64 0.44 12.25
N GLY A 170 21.37 -0.67 12.97
CA GLY A 170 21.15 -0.66 14.42
C GLY A 170 20.09 0.37 14.85
N ALA A 171 20.44 1.23 15.82
CA ALA A 171 19.55 2.27 16.33
C ALA A 171 19.13 3.31 15.25
N ASN A 172 19.95 3.46 14.19
CA ASN A 172 19.66 4.41 13.11
C ASN A 172 18.64 3.85 12.08
N TYR A 173 18.23 2.60 12.20
CA TYR A 173 17.28 1.99 11.26
C TYR A 173 15.95 2.75 11.20
N HIS A 174 15.47 3.24 12.35
CA HIS A 174 14.18 3.91 12.48
C HIS A 174 14.15 5.36 11.97
N GLN A 175 15.28 6.01 11.72
CA GLN A 175 15.28 7.41 11.25
C GLN A 175 14.72 7.59 9.82
N TYR A 176 14.55 6.50 9.06
CA TYR A 176 13.96 6.49 7.71
C TYR A 176 12.49 6.07 7.71
N HIS A 177 11.89 5.90 8.88
CA HIS A 177 10.52 5.43 9.07
C HIS A 177 9.69 6.54 9.71
N SER A 178 8.37 6.55 9.44
CA SER A 178 7.49 7.47 10.14
C SER A 178 7.38 7.12 11.63
N PRO A 179 6.95 8.06 12.50
CA PRO A 179 7.01 7.86 13.95
C PRO A 179 6.30 6.62 14.49
N ASP A 180 5.20 6.21 13.87
CA ASP A 180 4.38 5.06 14.28
C ASP A 180 4.47 3.88 13.29
N GLU A 181 5.36 3.97 12.30
CA GLU A 181 5.56 2.87 11.35
C GLU A 181 5.97 1.59 12.05
N ARG A 182 5.20 0.54 11.81
CA ARG A 182 5.47 -0.80 12.32
C ARG A 182 5.57 -1.81 11.20
N GLU A 183 6.31 -2.85 11.42
CA GLU A 183 6.39 -3.95 10.49
C GLU A 183 5.20 -4.90 10.69
N LEU A 184 4.54 -5.30 9.59
CA LEU A 184 3.43 -6.22 9.61
C LEU A 184 3.88 -7.65 9.33
N ALA A 185 3.49 -8.58 10.19
CA ALA A 185 3.66 -9.99 9.94
C ALA A 185 2.48 -10.52 9.10
N PRO A 186 2.73 -11.23 7.97
CA PRO A 186 1.64 -11.72 7.11
C PRO A 186 0.61 -12.59 7.85
N ALA A 187 1.06 -13.43 8.79
CA ALA A 187 0.18 -14.29 9.56
C ALA A 187 -0.73 -13.51 10.52
N GLU A 188 -0.22 -12.44 11.14
CA GLU A 188 -1.01 -11.57 12.02
C GLU A 188 -2.07 -10.82 11.22
N LEU A 189 -1.69 -10.19 10.08
CA LEU A 189 -2.66 -9.51 9.22
C LEU A 189 -3.74 -10.46 8.70
N ARG A 190 -3.41 -11.72 8.39
CA ARG A 190 -4.41 -12.73 8.04
C ARG A 190 -5.43 -12.94 9.17
N ALA A 191 -4.95 -13.07 10.41
CA ALA A 191 -5.82 -13.24 11.57
C ALA A 191 -6.71 -12.00 11.79
N ASP A 192 -6.13 -10.80 11.67
CA ASP A 192 -6.86 -9.54 11.80
C ASP A 192 -7.97 -9.40 10.75
N LEU A 193 -7.68 -9.79 9.48
CA LEU A 193 -8.67 -9.79 8.40
C LEU A 193 -9.81 -10.78 8.70
N HIS A 194 -9.53 -11.99 9.17
CA HIS A 194 -10.57 -12.92 9.58
C HIS A 194 -11.40 -12.36 10.75
N ALA A 195 -10.76 -11.77 11.75
CA ALA A 195 -11.44 -11.13 12.89
C ALA A 195 -12.28 -9.92 12.47
N ALA A 196 -11.92 -9.25 11.38
CA ALA A 196 -12.68 -8.15 10.77
C ALA A 196 -13.91 -8.60 9.96
N GLY A 197 -14.09 -9.92 9.72
CA GLY A 197 -15.25 -10.47 9.02
C GLY A 197 -15.01 -10.89 7.57
N PHE A 198 -13.76 -10.92 7.10
CA PHE A 198 -13.44 -11.47 5.78
C PHE A 198 -13.48 -12.99 5.80
N GLY A 199 -14.37 -13.59 4.99
CA GLY A 199 -14.58 -15.05 4.97
C GLY A 199 -13.42 -15.82 4.35
N GLN A 200 -12.77 -15.26 3.33
CA GLN A 200 -11.61 -15.84 2.67
C GLN A 200 -10.46 -14.85 2.67
N VAL A 201 -9.28 -15.29 3.13
CA VAL A 201 -8.07 -14.47 3.13
C VAL A 201 -6.94 -15.20 2.43
N GLN A 202 -6.40 -14.57 1.40
CA GLN A 202 -5.24 -15.05 0.64
C GLN A 202 -4.07 -14.12 0.85
N LEU A 203 -2.87 -14.69 0.98
CA LEU A 203 -1.62 -13.95 1.04
C LEU A 203 -0.75 -14.30 -0.16
N GLY A 204 -0.01 -13.33 -0.64
CA GLY A 204 1.05 -13.57 -1.61
C GLY A 204 2.27 -12.70 -1.29
N TYR A 205 3.43 -13.14 -1.74
CA TYR A 205 4.68 -12.45 -1.48
C TYR A 205 5.18 -11.74 -2.72
N ILE A 206 5.93 -10.65 -2.52
CA ILE A 206 6.44 -9.78 -3.57
C ILE A 206 7.81 -9.24 -3.20
N ASP A 207 8.58 -8.85 -4.23
CA ASP A 207 9.85 -8.17 -4.03
C ASP A 207 10.92 -9.03 -3.31
N VAL A 208 11.09 -10.29 -3.73
CA VAL A 208 12.22 -11.12 -3.30
C VAL A 208 13.52 -10.60 -3.93
N THR A 209 13.49 -10.25 -5.22
CA THR A 209 14.67 -9.82 -5.97
C THR A 209 14.60 -8.36 -6.42
N LEU A 210 13.41 -7.82 -6.68
CA LEU A 210 13.25 -6.47 -7.24
C LEU A 210 13.74 -5.39 -6.27
N ILE A 211 13.33 -5.42 -5.00
CA ILE A 211 13.79 -4.45 -4.00
C ILE A 211 15.31 -4.57 -3.76
N PRO A 212 15.90 -5.77 -3.53
CA PRO A 212 17.35 -5.91 -3.47
C PRO A 212 18.06 -5.34 -4.71
N ALA A 213 17.55 -5.63 -5.91
CA ALA A 213 18.12 -5.12 -7.14
C ALA A 213 18.07 -3.58 -7.23
N LEU A 214 17.01 -2.94 -6.75
CA LEU A 214 16.90 -1.48 -6.68
C LEU A 214 17.98 -0.86 -5.79
N PHE A 215 18.31 -1.47 -4.66
CA PHE A 215 19.37 -1.01 -3.78
C PHE A 215 20.76 -1.20 -4.39
N ILE A 216 21.01 -2.34 -5.02
CA ILE A 216 22.32 -2.68 -5.61
C ILE A 216 22.54 -1.88 -6.90
N LEU A 217 21.49 -1.74 -7.73
CA LEU A 217 21.55 -1.13 -9.05
C LEU A 217 21.06 0.34 -9.05
N ARG A 218 21.15 1.01 -7.92
CA ARG A 218 20.64 2.40 -7.74
C ARG A 218 21.04 3.36 -8.88
N ASN A 219 22.24 3.16 -9.46
CA ASN A 219 22.77 3.92 -10.61
C ASN A 219 22.92 3.06 -11.86
N GLY A 220 22.33 1.84 -11.88
CA GLY A 220 22.44 0.93 -13.01
C GLY A 220 21.40 1.19 -14.10
N PRO A 221 21.60 0.59 -15.30
CA PRO A 221 20.64 0.73 -16.37
C PRO A 221 19.30 0.11 -16.04
N SER A 222 18.24 0.83 -16.31
CA SER A 222 16.84 0.44 -16.03
C SER A 222 16.42 -0.91 -16.67
N SER A 223 17.12 -1.31 -17.75
CA SER A 223 16.91 -2.60 -18.41
C SER A 223 17.17 -3.79 -17.49
N LEU A 224 18.16 -3.69 -16.58
CA LEU A 224 18.48 -4.75 -15.63
C LEU A 224 17.34 -5.00 -14.62
N LEU A 225 16.63 -3.97 -14.19
CA LEU A 225 15.47 -4.13 -13.32
C LEU A 225 14.33 -4.91 -13.98
N ARG A 226 14.16 -4.73 -15.30
CA ARG A 226 13.17 -5.51 -16.06
C ARG A 226 13.53 -6.99 -16.13
N LEU A 227 14.82 -7.31 -16.19
CA LEU A 227 15.30 -8.70 -16.17
C LEU A 227 15.10 -9.38 -14.81
N CYS A 228 15.02 -8.62 -13.71
CA CYS A 228 14.73 -9.19 -12.39
C CYS A 228 13.29 -9.71 -12.25
N ARG A 229 12.33 -9.23 -13.07
CA ARG A 229 10.90 -9.57 -12.93
C ARG A 229 10.57 -11.06 -13.03
N PRO A 230 11.05 -11.83 -14.04
CA PRO A 230 10.76 -13.26 -14.12
C PRO A 230 11.36 -14.03 -12.93
N PHE A 231 12.55 -13.64 -12.47
CA PHE A 231 13.17 -14.23 -11.28
C PHE A 231 12.39 -13.88 -10.02
N ASP A 232 11.95 -12.63 -9.88
CA ASP A 232 11.11 -12.20 -8.76
C ASP A 232 9.82 -13.03 -8.70
N TRP A 233 9.16 -13.22 -9.85
CA TRP A 233 7.98 -14.07 -9.93
C TRP A 233 8.28 -15.52 -9.50
N LEU A 234 9.34 -16.11 -9.97
CA LEU A 234 9.74 -17.48 -9.61
C LEU A 234 9.99 -17.61 -8.11
N TRP A 235 10.76 -16.71 -7.54
CA TRP A 235 11.10 -16.74 -6.11
C TRP A 235 9.91 -16.43 -5.22
N CYS A 236 9.01 -15.53 -5.63
CA CYS A 236 7.77 -15.24 -4.90
C CYS A 236 6.79 -16.43 -4.83
N HIS A 237 6.95 -17.44 -5.70
CA HIS A 237 6.16 -18.68 -5.70
C HIS A 237 6.91 -19.88 -5.12
N SER A 238 8.04 -19.67 -4.49
CA SER A 238 8.89 -20.69 -3.90
C SER A 238 8.89 -20.64 -2.36
N PRO A 239 9.44 -21.62 -1.65
CA PRO A 239 9.54 -21.60 -0.18
C PRO A 239 10.31 -20.41 0.39
N VAL A 240 11.19 -19.76 -0.38
CA VAL A 240 11.92 -18.57 0.04
C VAL A 240 11.06 -17.30 0.02
N ALA A 241 9.86 -17.35 -0.54
CA ALA A 241 8.93 -16.23 -0.61
C ALA A 241 8.63 -15.60 0.76
N ARG A 242 8.64 -16.39 1.83
CA ARG A 242 8.46 -15.90 3.21
C ARG A 242 9.47 -14.83 3.64
N TRP A 243 10.62 -14.74 2.96
CA TRP A 243 11.66 -13.74 3.20
C TRP A 243 11.62 -12.58 2.21
N ALA A 244 10.58 -12.51 1.37
CA ALA A 244 10.33 -11.40 0.47
C ALA A 244 10.25 -10.07 1.22
N SER A 245 10.63 -8.97 0.57
CA SER A 245 10.61 -7.63 1.17
C SER A 245 9.20 -7.10 1.40
N GLY A 246 8.22 -7.58 0.64
CA GLY A 246 6.82 -7.22 0.75
C GLY A 246 5.87 -8.41 0.62
N PHE A 247 4.64 -8.18 0.97
CA PHE A 247 3.54 -9.12 0.77
C PHE A 247 2.24 -8.36 0.45
N TYR A 248 1.29 -9.06 -0.12
CA TYR A 248 -0.07 -8.55 -0.28
C TYR A 248 -1.07 -9.49 0.41
N ALA A 249 -2.17 -8.92 0.83
CA ALA A 249 -3.31 -9.66 1.39
C ALA A 249 -4.57 -9.35 0.59
N VAL A 250 -5.37 -10.37 0.34
CA VAL A 250 -6.69 -10.27 -0.28
C VAL A 250 -7.72 -10.83 0.68
N GLY A 251 -8.69 -10.01 1.10
CA GLY A 251 -9.85 -10.43 1.89
C GLY A 251 -11.12 -10.37 1.04
N ARG A 252 -11.93 -11.43 1.04
CA ARG A 252 -13.25 -11.42 0.38
C ARG A 252 -14.37 -11.35 1.41
N ARG A 253 -15.34 -10.47 1.14
CA ARG A 253 -16.56 -10.36 1.94
C ARG A 253 -17.57 -11.45 1.56
#